data_5d7872d98e44f59981b92713cadc2e0e
#
_entry.id   5d7872d98e44f59981b92713cadc2e0e
#
_cell.length_a   1.000
_cell.length_b   1.000
_cell.length_c   1.000
_cell.angle_alpha   90.00
_cell.angle_beta   90.00
_cell.angle_gamma   90.00
#
_symmetry.space_group_name_H-M   'P 1'
#
loop_
_entity.id
_entity.type
_entity.pdbx_description
1 polymer ?
#
loop_
_entity_poly.entity_id
_entity_poly.type
_entity_poly.pdbx_seq_one_letter_code
_entity_poly.pdbx_strand_id
1 'polypeptide(L)'
;VALGRERNEEAELSHYNVYRGTSLDNFELIAQPTAGYYFDEVEKGTYYYQVTATYIEGEVICESEPANSYLKPEDNFVMVEVTALNEDEITAVKIYPNPTNNNLNISAEGLKHITVFNALGQIMYDNNSNSDNEVINMSGYDAGIYMIRVTTENGMTIRRVSVVR
;
A
#
# COMPACT_ATOMS: atom_id res chain seq x y z
N VAL A 1 -40.26 12.89 -5.26
CA VAL A 1 -39.89 11.72 -6.08
C VAL A 1 -38.56 11.26 -5.57
N ALA A 2 -38.53 10.19 -4.78
CA ALA A 2 -37.29 9.54 -4.34
C ALA A 2 -36.85 8.66 -5.50
N LEU A 3 -35.81 9.07 -6.20
CA LEU A 3 -35.05 8.18 -7.08
C LEU A 3 -34.21 7.28 -6.18
N GLY A 4 -34.77 6.11 -5.84
CA GLY A 4 -33.98 5.02 -5.29
C GLY A 4 -32.98 4.61 -6.34
N ARG A 5 -31.69 4.85 -6.10
CA ARG A 5 -30.63 4.13 -6.80
C ARG A 5 -30.75 2.68 -6.31
N GLU A 6 -31.38 1.85 -7.13
CA GLU A 6 -31.14 0.42 -7.02
C GLU A 6 -29.64 0.23 -7.19
N ARG A 7 -29.00 -0.35 -6.18
CA ARG A 7 -27.62 -0.77 -6.27
C ARG A 7 -27.62 -1.93 -7.26
N ASN A 8 -27.18 -1.71 -8.49
CA ASN A 8 -26.99 -2.81 -9.44
C ASN A 8 -25.94 -3.75 -8.85
N GLU A 9 -26.35 -4.94 -8.49
CA GLU A 9 -25.50 -5.98 -7.90
C GLU A 9 -24.60 -6.67 -8.95
N GLU A 10 -24.59 -6.20 -10.19
CA GLU A 10 -23.91 -6.83 -11.33
C GLU A 10 -22.69 -6.11 -11.85
N ALA A 11 -22.34 -4.93 -11.31
CA ALA A 11 -21.13 -4.22 -11.73
C ALA A 11 -19.88 -4.86 -11.13
N GLU A 12 -19.01 -5.42 -11.95
CA GLU A 12 -17.76 -6.04 -11.53
C GLU A 12 -16.60 -5.03 -11.54
N LEU A 13 -15.77 -5.07 -10.50
CA LEU A 13 -14.54 -4.31 -10.45
C LEU A 13 -13.58 -4.85 -11.52
N SER A 14 -13.20 -4.01 -12.46
CA SER A 14 -12.27 -4.37 -13.54
C SER A 14 -10.83 -4.13 -13.11
N HIS A 15 -10.51 -2.90 -12.74
CA HIS A 15 -9.18 -2.48 -12.33
C HIS A 15 -9.24 -1.19 -11.53
N TYR A 16 -8.12 -0.83 -10.93
CA TYR A 16 -7.90 0.48 -10.35
C TYR A 16 -7.12 1.36 -11.33
N ASN A 17 -7.36 2.67 -11.31
CA ASN A 17 -6.51 3.63 -11.98
C ASN A 17 -5.68 4.35 -10.93
N VAL A 18 -4.37 4.35 -11.13
CA VAL A 18 -3.43 5.06 -10.26
C VAL A 18 -2.94 6.29 -11.01
N TYR A 19 -3.17 7.44 -10.42
CA TYR A 19 -2.73 8.72 -10.96
C TYR A 19 -1.64 9.29 -10.07
N ARG A 20 -0.65 9.92 -10.70
CA ARG A 20 0.43 10.64 -10.02
C ARG A 20 0.57 12.05 -10.58
N GLY A 21 0.85 13.01 -9.70
CA GLY A 21 1.19 14.39 -10.04
C GLY A 21 2.30 14.92 -9.18
N THR A 22 2.96 15.99 -9.63
CA THR A 22 3.88 16.79 -8.83
C THR A 22 3.19 18.05 -8.26
N SER A 23 1.91 18.24 -8.58
CA SER A 23 1.02 19.25 -8.03
C SER A 23 -0.41 18.70 -7.99
N LEU A 24 -1.30 19.39 -7.25
CA LEU A 24 -2.71 18.99 -7.14
C LEU A 24 -3.54 19.30 -8.41
N ASP A 25 -3.01 20.08 -9.33
CA ASP A 25 -3.72 20.52 -10.53
C ASP A 25 -3.42 19.65 -11.76
N ASN A 26 -2.46 18.74 -11.65
CA ASN A 26 -2.02 17.92 -12.78
C ASN A 26 -1.69 16.50 -12.37
N PHE A 27 -2.66 15.60 -12.62
CA PHE A 27 -2.52 14.17 -12.40
C PHE A 27 -2.44 13.42 -13.72
N GLU A 28 -1.49 12.52 -13.84
CA GLU A 28 -1.30 11.63 -14.98
C GLU A 28 -1.58 10.19 -14.57
N LEU A 29 -2.29 9.44 -15.41
CA LEU A 29 -2.51 8.02 -15.22
C LEU A 29 -1.17 7.28 -15.41
N ILE A 30 -0.70 6.61 -14.37
CA ILE A 30 0.59 5.89 -14.39
C ILE A 30 0.43 4.37 -14.42
N ALA A 31 -0.69 3.84 -13.92
CA ALA A 31 -0.92 2.40 -13.88
C ALA A 31 -2.40 2.05 -13.76
N GLN A 32 -2.73 0.82 -14.21
CA GLN A 32 -4.07 0.23 -14.12
C GLN A 32 -3.99 -1.19 -13.51
N PRO A 33 -3.63 -1.33 -12.22
CA PRO A 33 -3.53 -2.62 -11.59
C PRO A 33 -4.91 -3.25 -11.33
N THR A 34 -5.00 -4.57 -11.47
CA THR A 34 -6.14 -5.37 -11.01
C THR A 34 -6.01 -5.79 -9.55
N ALA A 35 -4.78 -5.76 -9.02
CA ALA A 35 -4.50 -6.01 -7.61
C ALA A 35 -4.77 -4.75 -6.77
N GLY A 36 -5.10 -4.93 -5.49
CA GLY A 36 -5.34 -3.83 -4.53
C GLY A 36 -4.07 -3.07 -4.10
N TYR A 37 -2.98 -3.19 -4.85
CA TYR A 37 -1.72 -2.48 -4.58
C TYR A 37 -0.97 -2.20 -5.88
N TYR A 38 -0.17 -1.13 -5.85
CA TYR A 38 0.76 -0.76 -6.91
C TYR A 38 2.03 -0.17 -6.30
N PHE A 39 3.18 -0.45 -6.92
CA PHE A 39 4.48 0.11 -6.55
C PHE A 39 4.94 1.06 -7.62
N ASP A 40 5.21 2.28 -7.21
CA ASP A 40 5.78 3.30 -8.06
C ASP A 40 7.23 3.55 -7.67
N GLU A 41 8.13 3.49 -8.65
CA GLU A 41 9.53 3.81 -8.46
C GLU A 41 9.75 5.24 -8.93
N VAL A 42 10.03 6.12 -7.99
CA VAL A 42 10.19 7.56 -8.25
C VAL A 42 11.51 8.08 -7.68
N GLU A 43 12.02 9.11 -8.29
CA GLU A 43 13.18 9.86 -7.79
C GLU A 43 12.78 10.72 -6.58
N LYS A 44 13.77 11.37 -5.97
CA LYS A 44 13.55 12.33 -4.90
C LYS A 44 12.61 13.44 -5.35
N GLY A 45 11.57 13.70 -4.56
CA GLY A 45 10.58 14.73 -4.87
C GLY A 45 9.32 14.61 -4.03
N THR A 46 8.39 15.54 -4.24
CA THR A 46 7.05 15.50 -3.67
C THR A 46 6.07 15.05 -4.74
N TYR A 47 5.29 14.03 -4.43
CA TYR A 47 4.31 13.43 -5.33
C TYR A 47 2.94 13.37 -4.68
N TYR A 48 1.93 13.53 -5.51
CA TYR A 48 0.53 13.40 -5.13
C TYR A 48 -0.06 12.22 -5.89
N TYR A 49 -0.81 11.37 -5.19
CA TYR A 49 -1.42 10.18 -5.78
C TYR A 49 -2.92 10.21 -5.58
N GLN A 50 -3.65 9.84 -6.61
CA GLN A 50 -5.08 9.55 -6.56
C GLN A 50 -5.34 8.15 -7.09
N VAL A 51 -6.36 7.50 -6.56
CA VAL A 51 -6.79 6.18 -7.02
C VAL A 51 -8.29 6.20 -7.25
N THR A 52 -8.70 5.72 -8.42
CA THR A 52 -10.09 5.45 -8.76
C THR A 52 -10.29 3.96 -9.02
N ALA A 53 -11.53 3.52 -9.08
CA ALA A 53 -11.89 2.15 -9.44
C ALA A 53 -12.75 2.16 -10.71
N THR A 54 -12.44 1.30 -11.66
CA THR A 54 -13.21 1.10 -12.89
C THR A 54 -14.07 -0.15 -12.75
N TYR A 55 -15.36 0.01 -12.98
CA TYR A 55 -16.36 -1.05 -12.96
C TYR A 55 -16.91 -1.27 -14.37
N ILE A 56 -17.24 -2.52 -14.67
CA ILE A 56 -17.86 -2.94 -15.93
C ILE A 56 -19.19 -3.61 -15.64
N GLU A 57 -20.23 -3.15 -16.34
CA GLU A 57 -21.56 -3.76 -16.34
C GLU A 57 -22.02 -3.91 -17.79
N GLY A 58 -21.89 -5.11 -18.35
CA GLY A 58 -22.16 -5.37 -19.78
C GLY A 58 -21.23 -4.55 -20.68
N GLU A 59 -21.79 -3.61 -21.46
CA GLU A 59 -21.03 -2.69 -22.31
C GLU A 59 -20.74 -1.33 -21.66
N VAL A 60 -21.22 -1.12 -20.42
CA VAL A 60 -21.05 0.14 -19.70
C VAL A 60 -19.79 0.09 -18.85
N ILE A 61 -18.93 1.09 -19.00
CA ILE A 61 -17.73 1.27 -18.19
C ILE A 61 -17.92 2.53 -17.33
N CYS A 62 -17.77 2.39 -16.04
CA CYS A 62 -17.87 3.49 -15.08
C CYS A 62 -16.60 3.58 -14.24
N GLU A 63 -16.07 4.78 -14.09
CA GLU A 63 -14.98 5.09 -13.18
C GLU A 63 -15.52 5.83 -11.95
N SER A 64 -15.03 5.45 -10.76
CA SER A 64 -15.42 6.11 -9.51
C SER A 64 -14.76 7.48 -9.36
N GLU A 65 -15.28 8.30 -8.45
CA GLU A 65 -14.50 9.43 -7.93
C GLU A 65 -13.23 8.93 -7.25
N PRO A 66 -12.19 9.77 -7.12
CA PRO A 66 -10.99 9.43 -6.38
C PRO A 66 -11.30 9.02 -4.93
N ALA A 67 -10.67 7.95 -4.48
CA ALA A 67 -10.83 7.46 -3.12
C ALA A 67 -10.24 8.44 -2.10
N ASN A 68 -10.91 8.59 -0.97
CA ASN A 68 -10.38 9.40 0.13
C ASN A 68 -9.17 8.72 0.76
N SER A 69 -8.21 9.54 1.17
CA SER A 69 -7.02 9.06 1.88
C SER A 69 -7.39 8.42 3.22
N TYR A 70 -6.81 7.27 3.54
CA TYR A 70 -6.98 6.66 4.85
C TYR A 70 -6.38 7.52 5.98
N LEU A 71 -5.28 8.23 5.71
CA LEU A 71 -4.58 9.06 6.69
C LEU A 71 -5.27 10.41 6.93
N LYS A 72 -5.93 10.93 5.90
CA LYS A 72 -6.68 12.19 5.91
C LYS A 72 -7.97 12.00 5.12
N PRO A 73 -9.06 11.57 5.77
CA PRO A 73 -10.32 11.25 5.07
C PRO A 73 -10.98 12.45 4.35
N GLU A 74 -10.56 13.66 4.66
CA GLU A 74 -10.97 14.88 3.96
C GLU A 74 -10.29 15.07 2.60
N ASP A 75 -9.13 14.43 2.38
CA ASP A 75 -8.35 14.53 1.15
C ASP A 75 -8.64 13.32 0.25
N ASN A 76 -8.90 13.56 -1.02
CA ASN A 76 -9.03 12.52 -2.06
C ASN A 76 -7.70 12.23 -2.77
N PHE A 77 -6.59 12.52 -2.11
CA PHE A 77 -5.23 12.26 -2.57
C PHE A 77 -4.33 11.88 -1.39
N VAL A 78 -3.19 11.28 -1.71
CA VAL A 78 -2.10 11.04 -0.77
C VAL A 78 -0.88 11.80 -1.24
N MET A 79 -0.32 12.66 -0.37
CA MET A 79 0.97 13.32 -0.62
C MET A 79 2.09 12.43 -0.08
N VAL A 80 3.09 12.20 -0.92
CA VAL A 80 4.30 11.44 -0.57
C VAL A 80 5.52 12.31 -0.85
N GLU A 81 6.32 12.56 0.18
CA GLU A 81 7.62 13.19 0.05
C GLU A 81 8.71 12.12 0.03
N VAL A 82 9.36 11.96 -1.13
CA VAL A 82 10.51 11.07 -1.29
C VAL A 82 11.77 11.90 -1.05
N THR A 83 12.32 11.75 0.14
CA THR A 83 13.62 12.34 0.49
C THR A 83 14.75 11.46 -0.04
N ALA A 84 15.98 12.00 -0.13
CA ALA A 84 17.12 11.16 -0.48
C ALA A 84 17.29 10.10 0.62
N LEU A 85 16.93 8.86 0.28
CA LEU A 85 17.35 7.73 1.08
C LEU A 85 18.84 7.52 0.77
N ASN A 86 19.68 7.56 1.79
CA ASN A 86 21.01 7.03 1.64
C ASN A 86 20.85 5.54 1.30
N GLU A 87 21.41 5.09 0.18
CA GLU A 87 21.32 3.66 -0.23
C GLU A 87 21.82 2.74 0.89
N ASP A 88 22.73 3.21 1.73
CA ASP A 88 23.24 2.53 2.90
C ASP A 88 22.19 2.31 4.00
N GLU A 89 21.18 3.19 4.13
CA GLU A 89 20.11 3.07 5.14
C GLU A 89 19.00 2.11 4.69
N ILE A 90 18.73 1.99 3.39
CA ILE A 90 17.77 1.01 2.86
C ILE A 90 18.27 -0.42 3.01
N THR A 91 19.60 -0.62 2.97
CA THR A 91 20.24 -1.94 3.15
C THR A 91 20.22 -2.39 4.60
N ALA A 92 20.02 -1.49 5.56
CA ALA A 92 20.00 -1.79 7.00
C ALA A 92 18.76 -2.57 7.46
N VAL A 93 17.63 -2.50 6.73
CA VAL A 93 16.40 -3.25 7.09
C VAL A 93 16.48 -4.68 6.55
N LYS A 94 16.58 -5.63 7.46
CA LYS A 94 16.61 -7.07 7.16
C LYS A 94 15.27 -7.71 7.54
N ILE A 95 14.67 -8.44 6.60
CA ILE A 95 13.42 -9.17 6.81
C ILE A 95 13.63 -10.59 6.31
N TYR A 96 13.54 -11.55 7.23
CA TYR A 96 13.84 -12.96 6.91
C TYR A 96 13.12 -13.94 7.86
N PRO A 97 12.88 -15.18 7.40
CA PRO A 97 13.05 -15.66 6.04
C PRO A 97 11.99 -15.10 5.08
N ASN A 98 12.31 -15.01 3.80
CA ASN A 98 11.36 -14.69 2.75
C ASN A 98 11.61 -15.64 1.55
N PRO A 99 10.71 -16.59 1.25
CA PRO A 99 9.40 -16.84 1.86
C PRO A 99 9.45 -17.29 3.32
N THR A 100 8.33 -17.09 4.03
CA THR A 100 8.13 -17.55 5.41
C THR A 100 6.90 -18.43 5.53
N ASN A 101 6.89 -19.35 6.50
CA ASN A 101 5.73 -20.16 6.87
C ASN A 101 5.38 -20.05 8.36
N ASN A 102 6.19 -19.33 9.14
CA ASN A 102 6.01 -19.21 10.57
C ASN A 102 6.50 -17.81 11.04
N ASN A 103 7.65 -17.73 11.66
CA ASN A 103 8.17 -16.48 12.19
C ASN A 103 8.88 -15.66 11.11
N LEU A 104 8.56 -14.39 11.05
CA LEU A 104 9.23 -13.39 10.25
C LEU A 104 10.04 -12.48 11.17
N ASN A 105 11.35 -12.47 10.98
CA ASN A 105 12.26 -11.62 11.74
C ASN A 105 12.46 -10.32 10.98
N ILE A 106 12.36 -9.21 11.68
CA ILE A 106 12.60 -7.86 11.18
C ILE A 106 13.69 -7.25 12.04
N SER A 107 14.79 -6.84 11.42
CA SER A 107 15.91 -6.20 12.08
C SER A 107 16.24 -4.89 11.38
N ALA A 108 16.23 -3.81 12.13
CA ALA A 108 16.53 -2.46 11.64
C ALA A 108 17.00 -1.58 12.80
N GLU A 109 18.10 -0.87 12.61
CA GLU A 109 18.56 0.12 13.59
C GLU A 109 17.54 1.26 13.74
N GLY A 110 17.21 1.61 14.99
CA GLY A 110 16.24 2.65 15.28
C GLY A 110 14.82 2.32 14.86
N LEU A 111 14.43 1.04 14.86
CA LEU A 111 13.09 0.58 14.53
C LEU A 111 12.05 1.21 15.46
N LYS A 112 11.02 1.85 14.87
CA LYS A 112 9.95 2.55 15.59
C LYS A 112 8.58 1.90 15.41
N HIS A 113 8.29 1.45 14.18
CA HIS A 113 6.95 0.99 13.86
C HIS A 113 6.95 -0.02 12.71
N ILE A 114 6.10 -1.02 12.82
CA ILE A 114 5.90 -2.04 11.79
C ILE A 114 4.42 -2.15 11.48
N THR A 115 4.07 -2.10 10.20
CA THR A 115 2.73 -2.39 9.71
C THR A 115 2.80 -3.49 8.65
N VAL A 116 1.93 -4.49 8.75
CA VAL A 116 1.78 -5.56 7.74
C VAL A 116 0.44 -5.38 7.04
N PHE A 117 0.47 -5.38 5.73
CA PHE A 117 -0.71 -5.31 4.87
C PHE A 117 -0.85 -6.61 4.07
N ASN A 118 -2.09 -7.04 3.85
CA ASN A 118 -2.37 -8.09 2.88
C ASN A 118 -2.45 -7.52 1.45
N ALA A 119 -2.70 -8.38 0.46
CA ALA A 119 -2.82 -7.98 -0.95
C ALA A 119 -4.00 -7.04 -1.24
N LEU A 120 -4.96 -6.91 -0.33
CA LEU A 120 -6.09 -5.97 -0.43
C LEU A 120 -5.81 -4.62 0.26
N GLY A 121 -4.59 -4.44 0.81
CA GLY A 121 -4.22 -3.24 1.56
C GLY A 121 -4.79 -3.18 2.98
N GLN A 122 -5.41 -4.25 3.47
CA GLN A 122 -5.91 -4.32 4.84
C GLN A 122 -4.76 -4.50 5.82
N ILE A 123 -4.81 -3.77 6.92
CA ILE A 123 -3.82 -3.89 8.00
C ILE A 123 -4.07 -5.22 8.74
N MET A 124 -3.07 -6.07 8.73
CA MET A 124 -3.06 -7.37 9.41
C MET A 124 -2.29 -7.32 10.73
N TYR A 125 -1.33 -6.42 10.83
CA TYR A 125 -0.51 -6.18 12.02
C TYR A 125 -0.08 -4.73 12.04
N ASP A 126 -0.13 -4.12 13.22
CA ASP A 126 0.30 -2.73 13.43
C ASP A 126 0.83 -2.58 14.85
N ASN A 127 2.12 -2.28 14.99
CA ASN A 127 2.75 -2.21 16.30
C ASN A 127 3.94 -1.23 16.32
N ASN A 128 4.06 -0.51 17.43
CA ASN A 128 5.25 0.26 17.74
C ASN A 128 6.33 -0.65 18.31
N SER A 129 7.57 -0.44 17.90
CA SER A 129 8.74 -1.14 18.43
C SER A 129 9.64 -0.18 19.21
N ASN A 130 10.23 -0.71 20.27
CA ASN A 130 11.30 -0.06 21.03
C ASN A 130 12.59 -0.90 20.98
N SER A 131 12.67 -1.83 20.04
CA SER A 131 13.79 -2.75 19.85
C SER A 131 14.18 -2.78 18.38
N ASP A 132 15.47 -2.87 18.08
CA ASP A 132 15.99 -2.99 16.73
C ASP A 132 15.67 -4.36 16.05
N ASN A 133 15.05 -5.27 16.81
CA ASN A 133 14.67 -6.59 16.33
C ASN A 133 13.26 -6.94 16.80
N GLU A 134 12.42 -7.33 15.85
CA GLU A 134 11.05 -7.78 16.09
C GLU A 134 10.79 -9.10 15.37
N VAL A 135 9.90 -9.89 15.96
CA VAL A 135 9.48 -11.18 15.39
C VAL A 135 7.96 -11.19 15.26
N ILE A 136 7.47 -11.34 14.04
CA ILE A 136 6.05 -11.45 13.75
C ILE A 136 5.72 -12.91 13.46
N ASN A 137 4.75 -13.45 14.20
CA ASN A 137 4.24 -14.79 13.93
C ASN A 137 3.26 -14.76 12.75
N MET A 138 3.68 -15.32 11.61
CA MET A 138 2.91 -15.39 10.37
C MET A 138 2.16 -16.71 10.21
N SER A 139 2.18 -17.63 11.19
CA SER A 139 1.58 -18.97 11.06
C SER A 139 0.06 -18.94 10.88
N GLY A 140 -0.60 -17.90 11.38
CA GLY A 140 -2.04 -17.69 11.22
C GLY A 140 -2.45 -16.95 9.93
N TYR A 141 -1.49 -16.54 9.11
CA TYR A 141 -1.74 -15.78 7.88
C TYR A 141 -1.96 -16.75 6.71
N ASP A 142 -2.84 -16.38 5.78
CA ASP A 142 -3.04 -17.16 4.57
C ASP A 142 -1.81 -17.12 3.66
N ALA A 143 -1.60 -18.18 2.86
CA ALA A 143 -0.54 -18.16 1.86
C ALA A 143 -0.80 -17.02 0.86
N GLY A 144 0.21 -16.21 0.60
CA GLY A 144 0.05 -15.04 -0.27
C GLY A 144 1.19 -14.03 -0.11
N ILE A 145 0.98 -12.87 -0.73
CA ILE A 145 1.91 -11.75 -0.68
C ILE A 145 1.45 -10.75 0.39
N TYR A 146 2.38 -10.34 1.22
CA TYR A 146 2.21 -9.32 2.25
C TYR A 146 3.22 -8.20 2.07
N MET A 147 2.81 -7.00 2.42
CA MET A 147 3.65 -5.81 2.42
C MET A 147 3.99 -5.45 3.84
N ILE A 148 5.27 -5.36 4.13
CA ILE A 148 5.79 -4.99 5.45
C ILE A 148 6.32 -3.57 5.35
N ARG A 149 5.65 -2.63 5.99
CA ARG A 149 6.14 -1.27 6.16
C ARG A 149 6.93 -1.21 7.46
N VAL A 150 8.18 -0.81 7.35
CA VAL A 150 9.10 -0.63 8.48
C VAL A 150 9.45 0.84 8.57
N THR A 151 9.19 1.45 9.72
CA THR A 151 9.55 2.83 10.04
C THR A 151 10.66 2.83 11.06
N THR A 152 11.76 3.51 10.78
CA THR A 152 12.90 3.72 11.66
C THR A 152 13.05 5.19 12.00
N GLU A 153 14.03 5.55 12.84
CA GLU A 153 14.40 6.96 13.09
C GLU A 153 14.86 7.68 11.82
N ASN A 154 15.42 6.94 10.88
CA ASN A 154 16.05 7.47 9.67
C ASN A 154 15.11 7.49 8.46
N GLY A 155 13.92 6.89 8.56
CA GLY A 155 12.95 6.86 7.46
C GLY A 155 12.04 5.65 7.45
N MET A 156 11.41 5.42 6.32
CA MET A 156 10.44 4.34 6.13
C MET A 156 10.80 3.53 4.88
N THR A 157 10.63 2.22 4.97
CA THR A 157 10.75 1.32 3.83
C THR A 157 9.57 0.34 3.78
N ILE A 158 9.26 -0.14 2.58
CA ILE A 158 8.28 -1.21 2.36
C ILE A 158 8.99 -2.39 1.70
N ARG A 159 8.73 -3.59 2.20
CA ARG A 159 9.27 -4.84 1.64
C ARG A 159 8.14 -5.83 1.40
N ARG A 160 8.24 -6.54 0.29
CA ARG A 160 7.34 -7.64 -0.06
C ARG A 160 7.82 -8.93 0.59
N VAL A 161 6.90 -9.62 1.27
CA VAL A 161 7.14 -10.93 1.87
C VAL A 161 6.11 -11.93 1.34
N SER A 162 6.57 -13.12 1.03
CA SER A 162 5.72 -14.23 0.61
C SER A 162 5.50 -15.19 1.79
N VAL A 163 4.24 -15.45 2.10
CA VAL A 163 3.85 -16.48 3.07
C VAL A 163 3.51 -17.76 2.29
N VAL A 164 4.10 -18.87 2.70
CA VAL A 164 3.88 -20.20 2.12
C VAL A 164 3.40 -21.16 3.20
N ARG A 165 2.72 -22.22 2.81
CA ARG A 165 2.27 -23.30 3.71
C ARG A 165 2.87 -24.64 3.30
#